data_ff665ee6d5d2b3ff7f91805045a3e82b
#
_entry.id   ff665ee6d5d2b3ff7f91805045a3e82b
#
_cell.length_a   1.000
_cell.length_b   1.000
_cell.length_c   1.000
_cell.angle_alpha   90.00
_cell.angle_beta   90.00
_cell.angle_gamma   90.00
#
_symmetry.space_group_name_H-M   'P 1'
#
loop_
_entity.id
_entity.type
_entity.pdbx_description
1 polymer ?
#
loop_
_entity_poly.entity_id
_entity_poly.type
_entity_poly.pdbx_seq_one_letter_code
_entity_poly.pdbx_strand_id
1 'polypeptide(L)'
;TRHAFRAAQCEGVPYLRLERPGWSESAGAERWHWVEDHDGAARRAAHLGARPMLTIGRRHLGHFVKPLREHAVLARVVDRPEIEIPPTWRVLTSRGPYSIDGERAIMAEHGADVVVTKDSGGSYTRPKLDVADELGIAVVIVRRTPPPWTESDAVAILSDPSAVLDHLS
;
A
#
# COMPACT_ATOMS: atom_id res chain seq x y z
N THR A 1 -12.44 2.19 -10.05
CA THR A 1 -12.15 1.09 -10.98
C THR A 1 -13.39 0.24 -11.25
N ARG A 2 -14.01 -0.42 -10.23
CA ARG A 2 -15.20 -1.25 -10.42
C ARG A 2 -16.37 -0.47 -11.04
N HIS A 3 -16.64 0.74 -10.58
CA HIS A 3 -17.70 1.60 -11.12
C HIS A 3 -17.41 2.03 -12.56
N ALA A 4 -16.17 2.44 -12.87
CA ALA A 4 -15.79 2.82 -14.22
C ALA A 4 -15.91 1.65 -15.22
N PHE A 5 -15.46 0.44 -14.82
CA PHE A 5 -15.60 -0.75 -15.64
C PHE A 5 -17.07 -1.08 -15.90
N ARG A 6 -17.93 -1.08 -14.87
CA ARG A 6 -19.38 -1.32 -15.05
C ARG A 6 -20.05 -0.27 -15.93
N ALA A 7 -19.69 1.01 -15.77
CA ALA A 7 -20.21 2.07 -16.63
C ALA A 7 -19.83 1.83 -18.10
N ALA A 8 -18.56 1.50 -18.36
CA ALA A 8 -18.10 1.18 -19.71
C ALA A 8 -18.85 0.00 -20.33
N GLN A 9 -19.10 -1.07 -19.53
CA GLN A 9 -19.92 -2.20 -19.99
C GLN A 9 -21.37 -1.80 -20.33
N CYS A 10 -22.00 -0.98 -19.47
CA CYS A 10 -23.38 -0.52 -19.71
C CYS A 10 -23.49 0.34 -20.98
N GLU A 11 -22.50 1.17 -21.25
CA GLU A 11 -22.46 2.07 -22.40
C GLU A 11 -21.87 1.42 -23.67
N GLY A 12 -21.41 0.16 -23.58
CA GLY A 12 -20.80 -0.56 -24.70
C GLY A 12 -19.49 0.06 -25.21
N VAL A 13 -18.75 0.78 -24.35
CA VAL A 13 -17.49 1.41 -24.73
C VAL A 13 -16.30 0.59 -24.26
N PRO A 14 -15.17 0.60 -24.99
CA PRO A 14 -13.95 -0.08 -24.58
C PRO A 14 -13.45 0.41 -23.22
N TYR A 15 -12.95 -0.50 -22.40
CA TYR A 15 -12.36 -0.16 -21.11
C TYR A 15 -10.86 -0.46 -21.13
N LEU A 16 -10.06 0.58 -20.93
CA LEU A 16 -8.62 0.49 -20.86
C LEU A 16 -8.15 0.87 -19.45
N ARG A 17 -7.20 0.11 -18.91
CA ARG A 17 -6.60 0.37 -17.61
C ARG A 17 -5.09 0.45 -17.68
N LEU A 18 -4.55 1.59 -17.29
CA LEU A 18 -3.13 1.72 -16.99
C LEU A 18 -2.90 1.27 -15.54
N GLU A 19 -2.13 0.22 -15.34
CA GLU A 19 -1.82 -0.34 -14.03
C GLU A 19 -0.32 -0.55 -13.86
N ARG A 20 0.25 0.03 -12.82
CA ARG A 20 1.64 -0.22 -12.46
C ARG A 20 1.82 -1.68 -12.03
N PRO A 21 2.91 -2.37 -12.45
CA PRO A 21 3.24 -3.69 -11.94
C PRO A 21 3.26 -3.70 -10.41
N GLY A 22 2.71 -4.72 -9.79
CA GLY A 22 2.79 -4.93 -8.36
C GLY A 22 4.21 -5.26 -7.89
N TRP A 23 4.38 -5.43 -6.59
CA TRP A 23 5.68 -5.81 -6.03
C TRP A 23 5.84 -7.30 -5.80
N SER A 24 4.82 -8.12 -6.10
CA SER A 24 4.86 -9.57 -5.90
C SER A 24 5.99 -10.27 -6.67
N GLU A 25 6.37 -9.70 -7.82
CA GLU A 25 7.47 -10.22 -8.66
C GLU A 25 8.79 -9.47 -8.44
N SER A 26 8.83 -8.53 -7.48
CA SER A 26 10.03 -7.78 -7.17
C SER A 26 11.05 -8.65 -6.42
N ALA A 27 12.33 -8.38 -6.64
CA ALA A 27 13.38 -9.00 -5.82
C ALA A 27 13.13 -8.72 -4.33
N GLY A 28 13.20 -9.77 -3.51
CA GLY A 28 12.94 -9.70 -2.08
C GLY A 28 11.48 -9.88 -1.66
N ALA A 29 10.55 -10.00 -2.61
CA ALA A 29 9.12 -10.14 -2.31
C ALA A 29 8.78 -11.39 -1.49
N GLU A 30 9.61 -12.41 -1.57
CA GLU A 30 9.51 -13.66 -0.79
C GLU A 30 9.78 -13.48 0.71
N ARG A 31 10.46 -12.40 1.10
CA ARG A 31 10.74 -12.06 2.51
C ARG A 31 9.61 -11.31 3.18
N TRP A 32 8.66 -10.76 2.40
CA TRP A 32 7.57 -9.94 2.90
C TRP A 32 6.35 -10.79 3.27
N HIS A 33 5.63 -10.35 4.29
CA HIS A 33 4.40 -10.99 4.72
C HIS A 33 3.21 -10.48 3.91
N TRP A 34 2.78 -11.25 2.94
CA TRP A 34 1.62 -10.95 2.11
C TRP A 34 0.33 -11.35 2.78
N VAL A 35 -0.64 -10.44 2.84
CA VAL A 35 -1.96 -10.65 3.44
C VAL A 35 -3.07 -10.15 2.49
N GLU A 36 -4.25 -10.73 2.62
CA GLU A 36 -5.35 -10.45 1.68
C GLU A 36 -6.06 -9.12 1.99
N ASP A 37 -6.11 -8.71 3.27
CA ASP A 37 -6.85 -7.54 3.70
C ASP A 37 -6.16 -6.78 4.85
N HIS A 38 -6.76 -5.64 5.21
CA HIS A 38 -6.23 -4.77 6.27
C HIS A 38 -6.38 -5.38 7.67
N ASP A 39 -7.40 -6.22 7.89
CA ASP A 39 -7.57 -6.90 9.18
C ASP A 39 -6.49 -7.97 9.38
N GLY A 40 -6.16 -8.71 8.32
CA GLY A 40 -5.01 -9.63 8.30
C GLY A 40 -3.69 -8.90 8.53
N ALA A 41 -3.51 -7.73 7.91
CA ALA A 41 -2.32 -6.90 8.11
C ALA A 41 -2.20 -6.41 9.55
N ALA A 42 -3.30 -5.97 10.16
CA ALA A 42 -3.32 -5.49 11.53
C ALA A 42 -2.95 -6.60 12.52
N ARG A 43 -3.54 -7.79 12.37
CA ARG A 43 -3.18 -8.98 13.18
C ARG A 43 -1.73 -9.38 12.99
N ARG A 44 -1.25 -9.41 11.74
CA ARG A 44 0.13 -9.78 11.44
C ARG A 44 1.12 -8.79 12.04
N ALA A 45 0.89 -7.48 11.90
CA ALA A 45 1.73 -6.43 12.47
C ALA A 45 1.81 -6.54 14.01
N ALA A 46 0.67 -6.79 14.68
CA ALA A 46 0.63 -6.96 16.13
C ALA A 46 1.49 -8.13 16.66
N HIS A 47 1.73 -9.15 15.82
CA HIS A 47 2.57 -10.29 16.18
C HIS A 47 4.06 -10.11 15.82
N LEU A 48 4.38 -9.21 14.89
CA LEU A 48 5.73 -9.04 14.38
C LEU A 48 6.54 -8.00 15.16
N GLY A 49 5.89 -7.01 15.76
CA GLY A 49 6.62 -5.98 16.47
C GLY A 49 5.76 -5.08 17.35
N ALA A 50 6.43 -4.22 18.10
CA ALA A 50 5.81 -3.30 19.06
C ALA A 50 5.70 -1.85 18.52
N ARG A 51 6.41 -1.53 17.44
CA ARG A 51 6.55 -0.18 16.88
C ARG A 51 6.23 -0.13 15.37
N PRO A 52 4.99 -0.49 14.96
CA PRO A 52 4.61 -0.52 13.56
C PRO A 52 4.59 0.87 12.93
N MET A 53 5.09 0.96 11.68
CA MET A 53 4.89 2.10 10.78
C MET A 53 3.83 1.76 9.73
N LEU A 54 2.69 2.47 9.77
CA LEU A 54 1.56 2.26 8.85
C LEU A 54 1.61 3.26 7.69
N THR A 55 1.67 2.77 6.46
CA THR A 55 1.66 3.58 5.22
C THR A 55 0.49 3.22 4.29
N ILE A 56 -0.62 2.83 4.87
CA ILE A 56 -1.81 2.29 4.18
C ILE A 56 -2.84 3.36 3.77
N GLY A 57 -2.64 4.60 4.21
CA GLY A 57 -3.54 5.74 3.99
C GLY A 57 -4.69 5.82 5.02
N ARG A 58 -5.21 7.04 5.21
CA ARG A 58 -6.15 7.39 6.30
C ARG A 58 -7.43 6.55 6.36
N ARG A 59 -7.96 6.13 5.20
CA ARG A 59 -9.25 5.42 5.12
C ARG A 59 -9.21 4.01 5.73
N HIS A 60 -8.04 3.43 5.87
CA HIS A 60 -7.88 2.06 6.35
C HIS A 60 -7.32 1.95 7.76
N LEU A 61 -6.99 3.08 8.40
CA LEU A 61 -6.45 3.09 9.77
C LEU A 61 -7.40 2.46 10.80
N GLY A 62 -8.71 2.57 10.58
CA GLY A 62 -9.71 1.98 11.49
C GLY A 62 -9.53 0.48 11.74
N HIS A 63 -9.06 -0.29 10.76
CA HIS A 63 -8.76 -1.72 10.90
C HIS A 63 -7.65 -2.01 11.93
N PHE A 64 -6.76 -1.03 12.13
CA PHE A 64 -5.57 -1.17 12.97
C PHE A 64 -5.76 -0.66 14.40
N VAL A 65 -6.76 0.19 14.64
CA VAL A 65 -6.98 0.84 15.95
C VAL A 65 -7.11 -0.18 17.07
N LYS A 66 -7.98 -1.16 16.92
CA LYS A 66 -8.21 -2.17 17.97
C LYS A 66 -7.02 -3.12 18.14
N PRO A 67 -6.49 -3.75 17.07
CA PRO A 67 -5.35 -4.68 17.21
C PRO A 67 -4.05 -4.04 17.70
N LEU A 68 -3.80 -2.76 17.35
CA LEU A 68 -2.56 -2.06 17.70
C LEU A 68 -2.74 -0.97 18.76
N ARG A 69 -3.82 -1.02 19.53
CA ARG A 69 -4.16 0.02 20.52
C ARG A 69 -3.02 0.32 21.50
N GLU A 70 -2.33 -0.72 21.94
CA GLU A 70 -1.25 -0.62 22.94
C GLU A 70 0.14 -0.50 22.30
N HIS A 71 0.23 -0.53 20.96
CA HIS A 71 1.49 -0.43 20.23
C HIS A 71 1.88 1.04 20.01
N ALA A 72 3.16 1.32 19.97
CA ALA A 72 3.69 2.63 19.61
C ALA A 72 3.68 2.79 18.09
N VAL A 73 2.55 3.14 17.51
CA VAL A 73 2.36 3.22 16.05
C VAL A 73 2.75 4.58 15.48
N LEU A 74 3.45 4.58 14.35
CA LEU A 74 3.57 5.74 13.46
C LEU A 74 2.64 5.57 12.26
N ALA A 75 1.56 6.33 12.19
CA ALA A 75 0.65 6.33 11.05
C ALA A 75 0.99 7.48 10.10
N ARG A 76 1.57 7.16 8.92
CA ARG A 76 1.84 8.15 7.88
C ARG A 76 0.68 8.25 6.90
N VAL A 77 0.14 9.44 6.77
CA VAL A 77 -1.04 9.76 5.95
C VAL A 77 -0.82 11.04 5.16
N VAL A 78 -1.58 11.24 4.08
CA VAL A 78 -1.56 12.49 3.30
C VAL A 78 -2.37 13.57 4.01
N ASP A 79 -3.57 13.19 4.47
CA ASP A 79 -4.47 14.07 5.21
C ASP A 79 -4.85 13.41 6.54
N ARG A 80 -5.16 14.23 7.53
CA ARG A 80 -5.50 13.75 8.87
C ARG A 80 -6.71 12.80 8.84
N PRO A 81 -6.69 11.68 9.57
CA PRO A 81 -7.83 10.78 9.66
C PRO A 81 -8.95 11.40 10.49
N GLU A 82 -10.19 11.00 10.19
CA GLU A 82 -11.41 11.45 10.90
C GLU A 82 -11.81 10.49 12.03
N ILE A 83 -10.99 9.50 12.32
CA ILE A 83 -11.20 8.53 13.39
C ILE A 83 -10.47 8.93 14.67
N GLU A 84 -10.93 8.43 15.79
CA GLU A 84 -10.21 8.55 17.06
C GLU A 84 -8.89 7.76 17.00
N ILE A 85 -7.81 8.45 17.28
CA ILE A 85 -6.47 7.87 17.25
C ILE A 85 -6.05 7.51 18.69
N PRO A 86 -5.59 6.28 18.95
CA PRO A 86 -5.08 5.90 20.25
C PRO A 86 -3.95 6.82 20.74
N PRO A 87 -3.86 7.11 22.05
CA PRO A 87 -2.83 8.01 22.59
C PRO A 87 -1.40 7.50 22.40
N THR A 88 -1.24 6.19 22.19
CA THR A 88 0.04 5.54 21.89
C THR A 88 0.52 5.77 20.46
N TRP A 89 -0.34 6.32 19.58
CA TRP A 89 -0.04 6.51 18.17
C TRP A 89 0.44 7.92 17.87
N ARG A 90 1.40 8.04 16.95
CA ARG A 90 1.80 9.29 16.31
C ARG A 90 1.28 9.33 14.87
N VAL A 91 0.63 10.42 14.48
CA VAL A 91 0.19 10.66 13.10
C VAL A 91 1.16 11.64 12.44
N LEU A 92 1.77 11.18 11.34
CA LEU A 92 2.64 12.00 10.49
C LEU A 92 1.89 12.34 9.19
N THR A 93 1.60 13.62 8.98
CA THR A 93 1.05 14.09 7.71
C THR A 93 2.20 14.37 6.74
N SER A 94 2.27 13.62 5.64
CA SER A 94 3.33 13.72 4.64
C SER A 94 2.84 13.26 3.27
N ARG A 95 3.29 13.97 2.23
CA ARG A 95 3.00 13.66 0.82
C ARG A 95 4.32 13.41 0.08
N GLY A 96 4.36 12.35 -0.72
CA GLY A 96 5.52 12.03 -1.56
C GLY A 96 5.87 13.12 -2.60
N PRO A 97 6.98 12.97 -3.32
CA PRO A 97 7.80 11.76 -3.38
C PRO A 97 8.63 11.53 -2.12
N TYR A 98 8.98 10.27 -1.86
CA TYR A 98 9.75 9.87 -0.69
C TYR A 98 11.16 9.44 -1.12
N SER A 99 12.19 9.92 -0.43
CA SER A 99 13.58 9.52 -0.65
C SER A 99 14.01 8.39 0.31
N ILE A 100 15.03 7.64 -0.06
CA ILE A 100 15.66 6.61 0.78
C ILE A 100 16.09 7.20 2.13
N ASP A 101 16.79 8.35 2.12
CA ASP A 101 17.27 8.98 3.36
C ASP A 101 16.13 9.45 4.25
N GLY A 102 15.05 10.00 3.64
CA GLY A 102 13.86 10.39 4.38
C GLY A 102 13.14 9.21 5.02
N GLU A 103 13.02 8.09 4.32
CA GLU A 103 12.43 6.86 4.88
C GLU A 103 13.31 6.29 6.00
N ARG A 104 14.63 6.26 5.80
CA ARG A 104 15.59 5.80 6.83
C ARG A 104 15.50 6.66 8.10
N ALA A 105 15.49 7.99 7.95
CA ALA A 105 15.38 8.90 9.08
C ALA A 105 14.08 8.68 9.87
N ILE A 106 12.95 8.57 9.19
CA ILE A 106 11.63 8.35 9.82
C ILE A 106 11.58 7.00 10.53
N MET A 107 12.05 5.92 9.89
CA MET A 107 12.05 4.59 10.48
C MET A 107 12.98 4.50 11.70
N ALA A 108 14.17 5.10 11.61
CA ALA A 108 15.13 5.15 12.70
C ALA A 108 14.62 6.00 13.88
N GLU A 109 14.08 7.21 13.62
CA GLU A 109 13.52 8.09 14.65
C GLU A 109 12.37 7.41 15.40
N HIS A 110 11.49 6.72 14.65
CA HIS A 110 10.38 5.97 15.26
C HIS A 110 10.87 4.70 15.98
N GLY A 111 11.99 4.13 15.57
CA GLY A 111 12.44 2.79 15.96
C GLY A 111 11.51 1.71 15.39
N ALA A 112 11.13 1.86 14.11
CA ALA A 112 10.19 0.95 13.47
C ALA A 112 10.74 -0.47 13.42
N ASP A 113 9.92 -1.45 13.80
CA ASP A 113 10.20 -2.88 13.73
C ASP A 113 9.30 -3.61 12.72
N VAL A 114 8.21 -2.97 12.31
CA VAL A 114 7.30 -3.45 11.26
C VAL A 114 6.87 -2.30 10.35
N VAL A 115 6.92 -2.48 9.04
CA VAL A 115 6.31 -1.60 8.05
C VAL A 115 5.09 -2.25 7.45
N VAL A 116 3.94 -1.59 7.53
CA VAL A 116 2.70 -2.04 6.88
C VAL A 116 2.37 -1.14 5.70
N THR A 117 2.21 -1.73 4.54
CA THR A 117 1.90 -1.01 3.30
C THR A 117 0.88 -1.76 2.45
N LYS A 118 0.37 -1.12 1.39
CA LYS A 118 -0.41 -1.77 0.33
C LYS A 118 0.51 -2.04 -0.85
N ASP A 119 0.20 -3.06 -1.63
CA ASP A 119 0.83 -3.26 -2.93
C ASP A 119 0.42 -2.15 -3.90
N SER A 120 1.09 -1.01 -3.82
CA SER A 120 0.85 0.13 -4.71
C SER A 120 1.68 0.09 -5.99
N GLY A 121 2.69 -0.75 -6.04
CA GLY A 121 3.61 -0.83 -7.16
C GLY A 121 4.40 0.46 -7.43
N GLY A 122 5.28 0.40 -8.42
CA GLY A 122 6.03 1.53 -8.93
C GLY A 122 7.16 2.03 -8.02
N SER A 123 8.02 2.88 -8.61
CA SER A 123 9.26 3.37 -7.97
C SER A 123 9.04 4.41 -6.87
N TYR A 124 8.03 5.26 -6.99
CA TYR A 124 7.80 6.37 -6.05
C TYR A 124 7.52 5.96 -4.60
N THR A 125 7.06 4.75 -4.40
CA THR A 125 6.70 4.21 -3.08
C THR A 125 7.60 3.04 -2.67
N ARG A 126 8.58 2.69 -3.49
CA ARG A 126 9.57 1.64 -3.25
C ARG A 126 10.55 1.97 -2.12
N PRO A 127 11.02 3.22 -1.94
CA PRO A 127 12.05 3.56 -0.95
C PRO A 127 11.83 2.98 0.45
N LYS A 128 10.59 2.97 0.94
CA LYS A 128 10.29 2.40 2.27
C LYS A 128 10.54 0.89 2.37
N LEU A 129 10.40 0.15 1.26
CA LEU A 129 10.65 -1.29 1.22
C LEU A 129 12.16 -1.56 1.20
N ASP A 130 12.89 -0.78 0.40
CA ASP A 130 14.34 -0.90 0.29
C ASP A 130 15.01 -0.58 1.64
N VAL A 131 14.54 0.46 2.33
CA VAL A 131 15.04 0.82 3.67
C VAL A 131 14.63 -0.22 4.72
N ALA A 132 13.41 -0.76 4.66
CA ALA A 132 12.99 -1.81 5.57
C ALA A 132 13.86 -3.07 5.41
N ASP A 133 14.15 -3.46 4.17
CA ASP A 133 15.06 -4.58 3.87
C ASP A 133 16.49 -4.31 4.38
N GLU A 134 17.01 -3.09 4.18
CA GLU A 134 18.34 -2.66 4.66
C GLU A 134 18.45 -2.74 6.19
N LEU A 135 17.41 -2.31 6.89
CA LEU A 135 17.37 -2.26 8.35
C LEU A 135 16.89 -3.57 9.00
N GLY A 136 16.54 -4.58 8.23
CA GLY A 136 15.99 -5.84 8.75
C GLY A 136 14.61 -5.69 9.37
N ILE A 137 13.85 -4.67 8.98
CA ILE A 137 12.50 -4.40 9.48
C ILE A 137 11.50 -5.32 8.76
N ALA A 138 10.62 -5.96 9.50
CA ALA A 138 9.59 -6.81 8.91
C ALA A 138 8.61 -6.00 8.05
N VAL A 139 8.23 -6.54 6.88
CA VAL A 139 7.31 -5.88 5.96
C VAL A 139 6.03 -6.68 5.82
N VAL A 140 4.89 -6.02 6.02
CA VAL A 140 3.54 -6.59 5.78
C VAL A 140 2.90 -5.84 4.62
N ILE A 141 2.52 -6.58 3.57
CA ILE A 141 1.93 -6.00 2.36
C ILE A 141 0.50 -6.52 2.17
N VAL A 142 -0.45 -5.58 2.14
CA VAL A 142 -1.83 -5.90 1.75
C VAL A 142 -1.89 -6.04 0.23
N ARG A 143 -2.33 -7.22 -0.23
CA ARG A 143 -2.50 -7.51 -1.65
C ARG A 143 -3.47 -6.56 -2.31
N ARG A 144 -3.35 -6.38 -3.62
CA ARG A 144 -4.36 -5.68 -4.41
C ARG A 144 -5.64 -6.50 -4.42
N THR A 145 -6.78 -5.83 -4.26
CA THR A 145 -8.07 -6.46 -4.52
C THR A 145 -8.10 -6.94 -5.98
N PRO A 146 -8.49 -8.19 -6.25
CA PRO A 146 -8.65 -8.67 -7.61
C PRO A 146 -9.54 -7.74 -8.44
N PRO A 147 -9.24 -7.59 -9.73
CA PRO A 147 -10.06 -6.78 -10.61
C PRO A 147 -11.50 -7.35 -10.71
N PRO A 148 -12.49 -6.52 -11.02
CA PRO A 148 -13.88 -6.96 -11.16
C PRO A 148 -14.19 -7.65 -12.50
N TRP A 149 -13.22 -7.68 -13.42
CA TRP A 149 -13.34 -8.31 -14.75
C TRP A 149 -12.66 -9.67 -14.78
N THR A 150 -13.03 -10.48 -15.73
CA THR A 150 -12.45 -11.79 -16.06
C THR A 150 -11.63 -11.69 -17.35
N GLU A 151 -10.92 -12.77 -17.70
CA GLU A 151 -10.16 -12.84 -18.96
C GLU A 151 -11.04 -12.72 -20.22
N SER A 152 -12.34 -13.06 -20.10
CA SER A 152 -13.31 -12.92 -21.18
C SER A 152 -13.83 -11.50 -21.40
N ASP A 153 -13.62 -10.61 -20.45
CA ASP A 153 -14.01 -9.22 -20.60
C ASP A 153 -13.00 -8.48 -21.51
N ALA A 154 -13.50 -7.67 -22.43
CA ALA A 154 -12.66 -6.88 -23.33
C ALA A 154 -11.99 -5.70 -22.58
N VAL A 155 -11.03 -6.01 -21.72
CA VAL A 155 -10.28 -5.03 -20.93
C VAL A 155 -8.82 -5.04 -21.35
N ALA A 156 -8.33 -3.91 -21.87
CA ALA A 156 -6.90 -3.74 -22.09
C ALA A 156 -6.23 -3.27 -20.79
N ILE A 157 -5.26 -4.07 -20.29
CA ILE A 157 -4.45 -3.72 -19.12
C ILE A 157 -3.05 -3.41 -19.64
N LEU A 158 -2.61 -2.17 -19.48
CA LEU A 158 -1.31 -1.68 -19.91
C LEU A 158 -0.51 -1.23 -18.68
N SER A 159 0.79 -1.45 -18.70
CA SER A 159 1.69 -1.03 -17.61
C SER A 159 2.54 0.18 -17.96
N ASP A 160 2.61 0.52 -19.25
CA ASP A 160 3.39 1.64 -19.78
C ASP A 160 2.45 2.72 -20.36
N PRO A 161 2.63 3.99 -19.96
CA PRO A 161 1.89 5.11 -20.53
C PRO A 161 2.01 5.24 -22.06
N SER A 162 3.18 4.92 -22.65
CA SER A 162 3.38 4.96 -24.09
C SER A 162 2.48 3.97 -24.82
N ALA A 163 2.34 2.76 -24.29
CA ALA A 163 1.47 1.74 -24.84
C ALA A 163 -0.02 2.15 -24.84
N VAL A 164 -0.42 3.07 -23.96
CA VAL A 164 -1.77 3.62 -23.94
C VAL A 164 -2.01 4.48 -25.19
N LEU A 165 -1.03 5.31 -25.56
CA LEU A 165 -1.13 6.17 -26.75
C LEU A 165 -1.21 5.33 -28.03
N ASP A 166 -0.38 4.29 -28.12
CA ASP A 166 -0.38 3.37 -29.28
C ASP A 166 -1.71 2.61 -29.40
N HIS A 167 -2.35 2.29 -28.27
CA HIS A 167 -3.63 1.59 -28.25
C HIS A 167 -4.82 2.47 -28.62
N LEU A 168 -4.70 3.80 -28.47
CA LEU A 168 -5.73 4.77 -28.77
C LEU A 168 -5.60 5.38 -30.17
N SER A 169 -4.50 5.10 -30.90
CA SER A 169 -4.22 5.57 -32.27
C SER A 169 -4.79 4.61 -33.29
#